data_14cfa511a7deaa5f8030a1c0dc82a612
#
_entry.id   14cfa511a7deaa5f8030a1c0dc82a612
#
_cell.length_a   1.000
_cell.length_b   1.000
_cell.length_c   1.000
_cell.angle_alpha   90.00
_cell.angle_beta   90.00
_cell.angle_gamma   90.00
#
_symmetry.space_group_name_H-M   'P 1'
#
loop_
_entity.id
_entity.type
_entity.pdbx_description
1 polymer ?
#
loop_
_entity_poly.entity_id
_entity_poly.type
_entity_poly.pdbx_seq_one_letter_code
_entity_poly.pdbx_strand_id
1 'polypeptide(L)'
;MSFQTVALMVSLLGAWSSGQDAASLKHTTEAGRLAPLLDNLGNLHVPVTTSSDDTQRYFDQGMRLIYAFNHAEALRSFREAARNDDRCAKACWALPTYCERCR
;
A
#
# COMPACT_ATOMS: atom_id res chain seq x y z
N MET A 1 28.09 -42.38 19.20
CA MET A 1 28.63 -41.83 17.97
C MET A 1 27.63 -41.11 17.06
N SER A 2 26.38 -41.06 17.37
CA SER A 2 25.37 -40.57 16.41
C SER A 2 24.59 -39.33 16.88
N PHE A 3 24.89 -38.78 18.03
CA PHE A 3 24.12 -37.66 18.59
C PHE A 3 24.52 -36.27 18.07
N GLN A 4 25.67 -36.16 17.42
CA GLN A 4 26.13 -34.86 16.87
C GLN A 4 25.58 -34.56 15.47
N THR A 5 25.13 -35.56 14.74
CA THR A 5 24.59 -35.38 13.40
C THR A 5 23.11 -34.95 13.40
N VAL A 6 22.37 -35.22 14.46
CA VAL A 6 20.97 -34.85 14.59
C VAL A 6 20.81 -33.37 14.99
N ALA A 7 21.76 -32.83 15.74
CA ALA A 7 21.71 -31.43 16.17
C ALA A 7 21.94 -30.42 15.03
N LEU A 8 22.63 -30.81 13.97
CA LEU A 8 22.92 -29.98 12.81
C LEU A 8 21.71 -29.84 11.83
N MET A 9 20.81 -30.81 11.83
CA MET A 9 19.63 -30.78 10.95
C MET A 9 18.51 -29.90 11.50
N VAL A 10 18.44 -29.70 12.80
CA VAL A 10 17.40 -28.89 13.43
C VAL A 10 17.70 -27.38 13.26
N SER A 11 18.96 -27.02 13.08
CA SER A 11 19.35 -25.60 12.91
C SER A 11 19.02 -25.03 11.55
N LEU A 12 18.76 -25.86 10.54
CA LEU A 12 18.41 -25.41 9.19
C LEU A 12 16.93 -25.14 9.00
N LEU A 13 16.06 -25.60 9.89
CA LEU A 13 14.62 -25.37 9.84
C LEU A 13 14.19 -24.08 10.54
N GLY A 14 15.06 -23.44 11.29
CA GLY A 14 14.78 -22.18 11.99
C GLY A 14 14.98 -20.91 11.16
N ALA A 15 15.48 -21.01 9.92
CA ALA A 15 15.78 -19.85 9.07
C ALA A 15 14.62 -19.40 8.20
N TRP A 16 13.46 -20.02 8.30
CA TRP A 16 12.22 -19.61 7.59
C TRP A 16 11.30 -18.83 8.51
N SER A 17 11.80 -17.85 9.18
CA SER A 17 10.91 -16.91 9.88
C SER A 17 10.72 -15.66 9.01
N SER A 18 9.68 -15.61 8.21
CA SER A 18 8.55 -14.71 8.46
C SER A 18 8.88 -13.23 8.71
N GLY A 19 10.04 -12.73 8.23
CA GLY A 19 10.33 -11.29 8.30
C GLY A 19 9.87 -10.48 7.09
N GLN A 20 9.29 -11.13 6.08
CA GLN A 20 9.04 -10.46 4.79
C GLN A 20 7.72 -9.70 4.74
N ASP A 21 6.72 -10.09 5.51
CA ASP A 21 5.40 -9.48 5.44
C ASP A 21 5.34 -8.11 6.12
N ALA A 22 6.07 -7.92 7.20
CA ALA A 22 6.14 -6.64 7.90
C ALA A 22 6.98 -5.58 7.16
N ALA A 23 7.96 -5.99 6.35
CA ALA A 23 8.77 -5.09 5.54
C ALA A 23 7.99 -4.56 4.32
N SER A 24 7.07 -5.35 3.76
CA SER A 24 6.24 -4.96 2.63
C SER A 24 5.28 -3.81 2.95
N LEU A 25 4.81 -3.73 4.20
CA LEU A 25 3.90 -2.66 4.64
C LEU A 25 4.61 -1.33 4.93
N LYS A 26 5.94 -1.34 5.06
CA LYS A 26 6.74 -0.14 5.38
C LYS A 26 7.50 0.40 4.16
N HIS A 27 7.25 -0.14 2.98
CA HIS A 27 7.94 0.34 1.78
C HIS A 27 7.39 1.72 1.40
N THR A 28 8.02 2.75 1.94
CA THR A 28 7.88 4.11 1.44
C THR A 28 8.85 4.31 0.28
N THR A 29 8.44 5.05 -0.72
CA THR A 29 9.35 5.48 -1.79
C THR A 29 10.44 6.39 -1.21
N GLU A 30 11.55 6.55 -1.90
CA GLU A 30 12.66 7.43 -1.50
C GLU A 30 12.20 8.88 -1.18
N ALA A 31 11.09 9.32 -1.77
CA ALA A 31 10.48 10.61 -1.50
C ALA A 31 9.54 10.63 -0.27
N GLY A 32 9.50 9.58 0.55
CA GLY A 32 8.62 9.47 1.71
C GLY A 32 7.15 9.25 1.38
N ARG A 33 6.83 8.91 0.15
CA ARG A 33 5.47 8.62 -0.32
C ARG A 33 5.13 7.15 -0.11
N LEU A 34 3.87 6.85 0.18
CA LEU A 34 3.38 5.48 0.33
C LEU A 34 3.24 4.76 -1.01
N ALA A 35 3.06 5.51 -2.09
CA ALA A 35 2.96 4.99 -3.44
C ALA A 35 3.65 5.92 -4.44
N PRO A 36 4.31 5.40 -5.48
CA PRO A 36 4.76 6.20 -6.61
C PRO A 36 3.59 6.57 -7.51
N LEU A 37 3.70 7.67 -8.25
CA LEU A 37 2.79 7.94 -9.36
C LEU A 37 3.21 7.11 -10.57
N LEU A 38 2.25 6.41 -11.17
CA LEU A 38 2.43 5.53 -12.33
C LEU A 38 1.79 6.17 -13.56
N ASP A 39 2.53 6.28 -14.64
CA ASP A 39 2.09 6.98 -15.86
C ASP A 39 1.38 6.08 -16.88
N ASN A 40 1.45 4.76 -16.71
CA ASN A 40 1.03 3.76 -17.70
C ASN A 40 -0.29 3.05 -17.38
N LEU A 41 -1.11 3.60 -16.51
CA LEU A 41 -2.36 2.97 -16.05
C LEU A 41 -3.61 3.42 -16.84
N GLY A 42 -3.43 4.13 -17.94
CA GLY A 42 -4.55 4.69 -18.70
C GLY A 42 -5.00 6.06 -18.20
N ASN A 43 -6.16 6.50 -18.65
CA ASN A 43 -6.66 7.87 -18.44
C ASN A 43 -7.99 7.96 -17.70
N LEU A 44 -8.39 6.91 -16.99
CA LEU A 44 -9.60 6.98 -16.15
C LEU A 44 -9.46 8.13 -15.16
N HIS A 45 -10.45 9.01 -15.16
CA HIS A 45 -10.54 10.15 -14.27
C HIS A 45 -11.86 10.13 -13.51
N VAL A 46 -11.79 10.14 -12.20
CA VAL A 46 -12.96 10.20 -11.30
C VAL A 46 -12.82 11.47 -10.45
N PRO A 47 -13.56 12.52 -10.75
CA PRO A 47 -13.43 13.79 -10.04
C PRO A 47 -13.78 13.64 -8.56
N VAL A 48 -12.94 14.20 -7.71
CA VAL A 48 -13.15 14.30 -6.27
C VAL A 48 -13.10 15.76 -5.83
N THR A 49 -13.76 16.04 -4.72
CA THR A 49 -13.70 17.39 -4.13
C THR A 49 -12.43 17.53 -3.34
N THR A 50 -11.45 18.19 -3.93
CA THR A 50 -10.15 18.45 -3.30
C THR A 50 -9.54 19.71 -3.89
N SER A 51 -8.73 20.41 -3.12
CA SER A 51 -7.88 21.51 -3.58
C SER A 51 -6.47 21.06 -3.97
N SER A 52 -6.16 19.78 -3.78
CA SER A 52 -4.85 19.20 -4.04
C SER A 52 -4.85 18.40 -5.34
N ASP A 53 -4.05 18.82 -6.31
CA ASP A 53 -3.87 18.09 -7.57
C ASP A 53 -3.27 16.69 -7.32
N ASP A 54 -2.37 16.56 -6.36
CA ASP A 54 -1.77 15.29 -6.01
C ASP A 54 -2.82 14.32 -5.44
N THR A 55 -3.76 14.79 -4.62
CA THR A 55 -4.87 13.98 -4.12
C THR A 55 -5.71 13.44 -5.27
N GLN A 56 -6.05 14.27 -6.24
CA GLN A 56 -6.80 13.84 -7.43
C GLN A 56 -6.03 12.79 -8.23
N ARG A 57 -4.75 13.01 -8.45
CA ARG A 57 -3.88 12.07 -9.20
C ARG A 57 -3.77 10.72 -8.51
N TYR A 58 -3.55 10.69 -7.20
CA TYR A 58 -3.48 9.43 -6.43
C TYR A 58 -4.83 8.74 -6.32
N PHE A 59 -5.91 9.48 -6.24
CA PHE A 59 -7.26 8.91 -6.26
C PHE A 59 -7.55 8.23 -7.59
N ASP A 60 -7.27 8.90 -8.71
CA ASP A 60 -7.43 8.33 -10.05
C ASP A 60 -6.57 7.07 -10.23
N GLN A 61 -5.33 7.10 -9.74
CA GLN A 61 -4.44 5.95 -9.75
C GLN A 61 -5.02 4.78 -8.96
N GLY A 62 -5.54 5.03 -7.78
CA GLY A 62 -6.20 4.01 -6.96
C GLY A 62 -7.38 3.37 -7.68
N MET A 63 -8.22 4.16 -8.32
CA MET A 63 -9.34 3.67 -9.12
C MET A 63 -8.89 2.82 -10.30
N ARG A 64 -7.88 3.26 -11.05
CA ARG A 64 -7.31 2.48 -12.16
C ARG A 64 -6.77 1.12 -11.70
N LEU A 65 -6.10 1.11 -10.55
CA LEU A 65 -5.55 -0.11 -9.96
C LEU A 65 -6.62 -1.06 -9.44
N ILE A 66 -7.76 -0.57 -8.95
CA ILE A 66 -8.92 -1.41 -8.61
C ILE A 66 -9.42 -2.14 -9.86
N TYR A 67 -9.61 -1.44 -10.97
CA TYR A 67 -10.01 -2.06 -12.22
C TYR A 67 -8.97 -3.04 -12.80
N ALA A 68 -7.70 -2.83 -12.46
CA ALA A 68 -6.61 -3.74 -12.80
C ALA A 68 -6.45 -4.89 -11.79
N PHE A 69 -7.36 -5.05 -10.83
CA PHE A 69 -7.31 -6.05 -9.76
C PHE A 69 -6.06 -5.98 -8.87
N ASN A 70 -5.37 -4.85 -8.84
CA ASN A 70 -4.24 -4.62 -7.96
C ASN A 70 -4.66 -3.84 -6.71
N HIS A 71 -5.37 -4.52 -5.83
CA HIS A 71 -5.97 -3.91 -4.64
C HIS A 71 -4.92 -3.39 -3.63
N ALA A 72 -3.76 -4.05 -3.54
CA ALA A 72 -2.71 -3.63 -2.63
C ALA A 72 -2.12 -2.26 -3.00
N GLU A 73 -1.81 -2.06 -4.27
CA GLU A 73 -1.30 -0.78 -4.76
C GLU A 73 -2.41 0.29 -4.82
N ALA A 74 -3.65 -0.11 -5.11
CA ALA A 74 -4.80 0.78 -5.03
C ALA A 74 -4.95 1.36 -3.62
N LEU A 75 -4.85 0.51 -2.60
CA LEU A 75 -4.93 0.91 -1.21
C LEU A 75 -3.82 1.91 -0.83
N ARG A 76 -2.59 1.69 -1.29
CA ARG A 76 -1.47 2.61 -1.08
C ARG A 76 -1.72 3.96 -1.73
N SER A 77 -2.26 3.96 -2.95
CA SER A 77 -2.61 5.19 -3.69
C SER A 77 -3.70 5.99 -2.98
N PHE A 78 -4.75 5.34 -2.49
CA PHE A 78 -5.80 6.00 -1.72
C PHE A 78 -5.29 6.56 -0.38
N ARG A 79 -4.39 5.84 0.28
CA ARG A 79 -3.75 6.35 1.51
C ARG A 79 -2.91 7.59 1.23
N GLU A 80 -2.19 7.61 0.13
CA GLU A 80 -1.42 8.79 -0.27
C GLU A 80 -2.35 9.96 -0.62
N ALA A 81 -3.45 9.71 -1.32
CA ALA A 81 -4.47 10.71 -1.59
C ALA A 81 -5.04 11.32 -0.29
N ALA A 82 -5.41 10.47 0.68
CA ALA A 82 -5.93 10.90 1.96
C ALA A 82 -4.87 11.62 2.83
N ARG A 83 -3.60 11.27 2.67
CA ARG A 83 -2.50 11.96 3.36
C ARG A 83 -2.28 13.37 2.84
N ASN A 84 -2.43 13.56 1.53
CA ASN A 84 -2.28 14.88 0.89
C ASN A 84 -3.46 15.82 1.17
N ASP A 85 -4.67 15.26 1.32
CA ASP A 85 -5.87 16.01 1.68
C ASP A 85 -6.81 15.17 2.56
N ASP A 86 -6.73 15.38 3.86
CA ASP A 86 -7.54 14.68 4.85
C ASP A 86 -9.02 15.08 4.85
N ARG A 87 -9.39 16.13 4.12
CA ARG A 87 -10.76 16.58 3.92
C ARG A 87 -11.43 15.95 2.70
N CYS A 88 -10.67 15.26 1.87
CA CYS A 88 -11.23 14.57 0.71
C CYS A 88 -12.02 13.33 1.15
N ALA A 89 -13.35 13.50 1.31
CA ALA A 89 -14.23 12.45 1.80
C ALA A 89 -14.20 11.18 0.93
N LYS A 90 -14.04 11.31 -0.39
CA LYS A 90 -13.95 10.14 -1.28
C LYS A 90 -12.67 9.34 -1.08
N ALA A 91 -11.53 9.99 -0.87
CA ALA A 91 -10.29 9.31 -0.55
C ALA A 91 -10.40 8.55 0.78
N CYS A 92 -11.01 9.17 1.77
CA CYS A 92 -11.31 8.54 3.05
C CYS A 92 -12.30 7.37 2.90
N TRP A 93 -13.35 7.54 2.10
CA TRP A 93 -14.35 6.49 1.88
C TRP A 93 -13.76 5.25 1.19
N ALA A 94 -12.80 5.42 0.30
CA ALA A 94 -12.10 4.30 -0.35
C ALA A 94 -11.25 3.47 0.64
N LEU A 95 -11.09 3.94 1.86
CA LEU A 95 -10.32 3.31 2.93
C LEU A 95 -11.19 2.97 4.15
N PRO A 96 -12.25 2.14 4.02
CA PRO A 96 -13.24 1.95 5.09
C PRO A 96 -12.64 1.41 6.41
N THR A 97 -11.50 0.78 6.35
CA THR A 97 -10.87 0.12 7.51
C THR A 97 -9.83 1.00 8.23
N TYR A 98 -9.39 2.10 7.61
CA TYR A 98 -8.21 2.83 8.09
C TYR A 98 -8.45 4.31 8.34
N CYS A 99 -9.62 4.83 8.05
CA CYS A 99 -9.93 6.23 8.30
C CYS A 99 -10.65 6.40 9.64
N GLU A 100 -9.88 6.42 10.73
CA GLU A 100 -10.42 6.81 12.04
C GLU A 100 -10.89 8.27 12.08
N ARG A 101 -10.44 9.11 11.15
CA ARG A 101 -10.83 10.52 11.04
C ARG A 101 -12.19 10.77 10.40
N CYS A 102 -12.75 9.76 9.74
CA CYS A 102 -14.06 9.88 9.07
C CYS A 102 -15.22 9.34 9.93
N ARG A 103 -14.94 9.03 11.20
CA ARG A 103 -15.98 8.64 12.17
C ARG A 103 -16.58 9.82 12.90
#